data_d70d6ff61c830eb2160b8d04acea2c2b
#
_entry.id   d70d6ff61c830eb2160b8d04acea2c2b
#
_cell.length_a   1.000
_cell.length_b   1.000
_cell.length_c   1.000
_cell.angle_alpha   90.00
_cell.angle_beta   90.00
_cell.angle_gamma   90.00
#
_symmetry.space_group_name_H-M   'P 1'
#
loop_
_entity.id
_entity.type
_entity.pdbx_description
1 polymer ?
#
loop_
_entity_poly.entity_id
_entity_poly.type
_entity_poly.pdbx_seq_one_letter_code
_entity_poly.pdbx_strand_id
1 'polypeptide(L)'
;MIKVTLTNEILRYITEIEQNRYKVSSVKLSKTVMNKLRKNSKKKSSYASNKIEGNPLSEKQVDEVIESDGRKHYLKPEQEVRNYFLALNYLEEKVSKKEKLSMKLILDVQKLVEKGASKEKIGLRGPMPPGVLFAVYDSKTGNPDYIPPEYCDIPGLLNELVEYVNTTDDHPLIVAAVVHYQLVTIHPFEDGNGRTARLLSGYIMDLNGYGFNG
;
A
#
# COMPACT_ATOMS: atom_id res chain seq x y z
N MET A 1 -13.31 13.98 -11.41
CA MET A 1 -14.04 13.70 -10.14
C MET A 1 -14.28 12.20 -10.02
N ILE A 2 -13.75 11.57 -8.99
CA ILE A 2 -13.90 10.13 -8.72
C ILE A 2 -15.36 9.85 -8.35
N LYS A 3 -15.96 8.86 -9.04
CA LYS A 3 -17.35 8.43 -8.79
C LYS A 3 -17.35 6.97 -8.34
N VAL A 4 -18.08 6.68 -7.27
CA VAL A 4 -18.25 5.33 -6.74
C VAL A 4 -19.71 4.90 -6.90
N THR A 5 -19.93 3.70 -7.42
CA THR A 5 -21.27 3.11 -7.49
C THR A 5 -21.37 2.00 -6.46
N LEU A 6 -22.25 2.18 -5.48
CA LEU A 6 -22.50 1.17 -4.45
C LEU A 6 -23.57 0.19 -4.91
N THR A 7 -23.23 -1.10 -4.92
CA THR A 7 -24.20 -2.18 -5.16
C THR A 7 -24.77 -2.70 -3.85
N ASN A 8 -25.92 -3.37 -3.89
CA ASN A 8 -26.47 -4.04 -2.71
C ASN A 8 -25.51 -5.09 -2.13
N GLU A 9 -24.69 -5.70 -2.97
CA GLU A 9 -23.70 -6.67 -2.54
C GLU A 9 -22.57 -5.99 -1.73
N ILE A 10 -22.03 -4.87 -2.21
CA ILE A 10 -21.04 -4.07 -1.47
C ILE A 10 -21.60 -3.64 -0.12
N LEU A 11 -22.83 -3.13 -0.07
CA LEU A 11 -23.48 -2.71 1.18
C LEU A 11 -23.62 -3.88 2.16
N ARG A 12 -23.98 -5.07 1.68
CA ARG A 12 -24.04 -6.28 2.50
C ARG A 12 -22.68 -6.62 3.10
N TYR A 13 -21.60 -6.63 2.29
CA TYR A 13 -20.27 -6.93 2.80
C TYR A 13 -19.77 -5.87 3.79
N ILE A 14 -20.01 -4.60 3.55
CA ILE A 14 -19.69 -3.55 4.51
C ILE A 14 -20.41 -3.82 5.85
N THR A 15 -21.70 -4.14 5.81
CA THR A 15 -22.49 -4.45 7.02
C THR A 15 -21.91 -5.64 7.78
N GLU A 16 -21.56 -6.72 7.09
CA GLU A 16 -20.93 -7.91 7.69
C GLU A 16 -19.58 -7.59 8.33
N ILE A 17 -18.74 -6.79 7.65
CA ILE A 17 -17.44 -6.35 8.18
C ILE A 17 -17.62 -5.50 9.43
N GLU A 18 -18.56 -4.54 9.44
CA GLU A 18 -18.83 -3.70 10.60
C GLU A 18 -19.36 -4.52 11.80
N GLN A 19 -20.23 -5.48 11.56
CA GLN A 19 -20.70 -6.39 12.63
C GLN A 19 -19.55 -7.20 13.23
N ASN A 20 -18.64 -7.71 12.40
CA ASN A 20 -17.47 -8.47 12.85
C ASN A 20 -16.48 -7.56 13.59
N ARG A 21 -16.26 -6.34 13.10
CA ARG A 21 -15.44 -5.33 13.77
C ARG A 21 -15.96 -5.03 15.16
N TYR A 22 -17.27 -4.82 15.30
CA TYR A 22 -17.89 -4.59 16.60
C TYR A 22 -17.67 -5.76 17.56
N LYS A 23 -17.86 -7.01 17.10
CA LYS A 23 -17.60 -8.21 17.91
C LYS A 23 -16.12 -8.29 18.36
N VAL A 24 -15.17 -8.02 17.45
CA VAL A 24 -13.74 -8.05 17.77
C VAL A 24 -13.36 -6.94 18.74
N SER A 25 -13.91 -5.73 18.59
CA SER A 25 -13.63 -4.60 19.48
C SER A 25 -14.09 -4.82 20.92
N SER A 26 -15.08 -5.70 21.12
CA SER A 26 -15.56 -6.09 22.47
C SER A 26 -14.60 -7.01 23.23
N VAL A 27 -13.62 -7.61 22.54
CA VAL A 27 -12.65 -8.54 23.15
C VAL A 27 -11.51 -7.73 23.80
N LYS A 28 -11.42 -7.78 25.12
CA LYS A 28 -10.34 -7.14 25.85
C LYS A 28 -9.06 -7.98 25.76
N LEU A 29 -8.10 -7.53 24.98
CA LEU A 29 -6.78 -8.16 24.87
C LEU A 29 -5.75 -7.39 25.73
N SER A 30 -4.80 -8.12 26.33
CA SER A 30 -3.69 -7.47 27.02
C SER A 30 -2.80 -6.72 26.03
N LYS A 31 -2.14 -5.66 26.48
CA LYS A 31 -1.20 -4.85 25.66
C LYS A 31 -0.11 -5.72 25.03
N THR A 32 0.39 -6.74 25.75
CA THR A 32 1.40 -7.67 25.25
C THR A 32 0.87 -8.49 24.08
N VAL A 33 -0.35 -9.02 24.18
CA VAL A 33 -0.98 -9.79 23.11
C VAL A 33 -1.22 -8.91 21.89
N MET A 34 -1.74 -7.69 22.09
CA MET A 34 -1.95 -6.72 21.00
C MET A 34 -0.65 -6.41 20.25
N ASN A 35 0.44 -6.14 20.97
CA ASN A 35 1.74 -5.84 20.34
C ASN A 35 2.26 -7.05 19.54
N LYS A 36 2.07 -8.28 20.04
CA LYS A 36 2.44 -9.50 19.32
C LYS A 36 1.61 -9.67 18.04
N LEU A 37 0.30 -9.44 18.11
CA LEU A 37 -0.58 -9.50 16.95
C LEU A 37 -0.19 -8.46 15.88
N ARG A 38 0.08 -7.22 16.27
CA ARG A 38 0.55 -6.15 15.37
C ARG A 38 1.84 -6.55 14.65
N LYS A 39 2.85 -7.01 15.43
CA LYS A 39 4.13 -7.45 14.85
C LYS A 39 3.92 -8.59 13.84
N ASN A 40 3.13 -9.60 14.19
CA ASN A 40 2.85 -10.73 13.32
C ASN A 40 2.07 -10.31 12.06
N SER A 41 1.09 -9.41 12.19
CA SER A 41 0.34 -8.87 11.06
C SER A 41 1.27 -8.15 10.07
N LYS A 42 2.18 -7.28 10.57
CA LYS A 42 3.16 -6.59 9.72
C LYS A 42 4.09 -7.56 9.00
N LYS A 43 4.57 -8.62 9.67
CA LYS A 43 5.39 -9.67 9.04
C LYS A 43 4.64 -10.38 7.91
N LYS A 44 3.41 -10.82 8.18
CA LYS A 44 2.56 -11.47 7.17
C LYS A 44 2.25 -10.55 6.00
N SER A 45 1.94 -9.27 6.27
CA SER A 45 1.71 -8.27 5.22
C SER A 45 2.96 -8.05 4.38
N SER A 46 4.14 -7.98 5.01
CA SER A 46 5.41 -7.83 4.30
C SER A 46 5.71 -9.05 3.41
N TYR A 47 5.50 -10.27 3.91
CA TYR A 47 5.62 -11.47 3.11
C TYR A 47 4.64 -11.48 1.93
N ALA A 48 3.34 -11.36 2.21
CA ALA A 48 2.30 -11.49 1.19
C ALA A 48 2.44 -10.43 0.09
N SER A 49 2.67 -9.17 0.45
CA SER A 49 2.79 -8.08 -0.52
C SER A 49 4.01 -8.23 -1.43
N ASN A 50 5.15 -8.66 -0.90
CA ASN A 50 6.34 -8.91 -1.73
C ASN A 50 6.20 -10.20 -2.55
N LYS A 51 5.51 -11.21 -2.02
CA LYS A 51 5.22 -12.45 -2.75
C LYS A 51 4.38 -12.23 -4.01
N ILE A 52 3.39 -11.32 -3.95
CA ILE A 52 2.60 -10.88 -5.12
C ILE A 52 3.51 -10.29 -6.20
N GLU A 53 4.55 -9.56 -5.82
CA GLU A 53 5.53 -8.97 -6.76
C GLU A 53 6.63 -9.97 -7.20
N GLY A 54 6.48 -11.26 -6.89
CA GLY A 54 7.42 -12.30 -7.31
C GLY A 54 8.66 -12.45 -6.41
N ASN A 55 8.69 -11.84 -5.23
CA ASN A 55 9.81 -12.01 -4.29
C ASN A 55 9.98 -13.50 -3.92
N PRO A 56 11.19 -14.09 -4.05
CA PRO A 56 11.40 -15.53 -3.89
C PRO A 56 11.44 -16.00 -2.43
N LEU A 57 11.57 -15.09 -1.46
CA LEU A 57 11.74 -15.46 -0.06
C LEU A 57 10.54 -16.21 0.51
N SER A 58 10.79 -17.22 1.32
CA SER A 58 9.78 -17.90 2.13
C SER A 58 9.38 -17.05 3.33
N GLU A 59 8.22 -17.35 3.94
CA GLU A 59 7.74 -16.63 5.14
C GLU A 59 8.77 -16.68 6.28
N LYS A 60 9.45 -17.82 6.48
CA LYS A 60 10.51 -17.97 7.47
C LYS A 60 11.71 -17.06 7.21
N GLN A 61 12.15 -16.96 5.96
CA GLN A 61 13.24 -16.07 5.58
C GLN A 61 12.85 -14.59 5.75
N VAL A 62 11.60 -14.24 5.46
CA VAL A 62 11.06 -12.89 5.73
C VAL A 62 11.11 -12.57 7.22
N ASP A 63 10.73 -13.51 8.08
CA ASP A 63 10.82 -13.35 9.54
C ASP A 63 12.28 -13.14 10.00
N GLU A 64 13.21 -13.92 9.47
CA GLU A 64 14.65 -13.78 9.75
C GLU A 64 15.21 -12.42 9.30
N VAL A 65 14.80 -11.93 8.12
CA VAL A 65 15.19 -10.61 7.62
C VAL A 65 14.66 -9.49 8.52
N ILE A 66 13.40 -9.56 8.93
CA ILE A 66 12.77 -8.54 9.78
C ILE A 66 13.37 -8.55 11.20
N GLU A 67 13.75 -9.71 11.72
CA GLU A 67 14.34 -9.85 13.05
C GLU A 67 15.85 -9.59 13.09
N SER A 68 16.54 -9.67 11.94
CA SER A 68 17.95 -9.34 11.84
C SER A 68 18.16 -7.84 11.82
N ASP A 69 18.21 -7.22 13.00
CA ASP A 69 18.53 -5.81 13.11
C ASP A 69 20.05 -5.58 12.96
N GLY A 70 20.43 -4.57 12.14
CA GLY A 70 21.82 -4.10 12.04
C GLY A 70 22.70 -4.74 10.95
N ARG A 71 22.19 -5.56 10.05
CA ARG A 71 22.96 -5.96 8.86
C ARG A 71 23.32 -4.75 8.00
N LYS A 72 24.58 -4.68 7.55
CA LYS A 72 25.07 -3.58 6.70
C LYS A 72 24.64 -3.73 5.22
N HIS A 73 24.41 -4.96 4.78
CA HIS A 73 24.07 -5.27 3.40
C HIS A 73 22.95 -6.32 3.35
N TYR A 74 21.99 -6.08 2.46
CA TYR A 74 20.89 -6.98 2.15
C TYR A 74 20.93 -7.30 0.65
N LEU A 75 20.58 -8.53 0.29
CA LEU A 75 20.25 -8.86 -1.10
C LEU A 75 18.97 -8.14 -1.50
N LYS A 76 18.78 -7.90 -2.80
CA LYS A 76 17.60 -7.17 -3.30
C LYS A 76 16.27 -7.72 -2.74
N PRO A 77 15.98 -9.03 -2.74
CA PRO A 77 14.75 -9.55 -2.17
C PRO A 77 14.60 -9.30 -0.66
N GLU A 78 15.69 -9.37 0.10
CA GLU A 78 15.71 -9.05 1.54
C GLU A 78 15.46 -7.56 1.78
N GLN A 79 16.07 -6.70 0.96
CA GLN A 79 15.89 -5.25 1.03
C GLN A 79 14.44 -4.83 0.75
N GLU A 80 13.79 -5.43 -0.24
CA GLU A 80 12.38 -5.17 -0.57
C GLU A 80 11.46 -5.50 0.60
N VAL A 81 11.63 -6.66 1.24
CA VAL A 81 10.86 -7.07 2.42
C VAL A 81 11.09 -6.13 3.59
N ARG A 82 12.35 -5.80 3.87
CA ARG A 82 12.72 -4.85 4.94
C ARG A 82 12.11 -3.48 4.70
N ASN A 83 12.19 -2.98 3.47
CA ASN A 83 11.61 -1.69 3.07
C ASN A 83 10.10 -1.66 3.33
N TYR A 84 9.39 -2.70 2.93
CA TYR A 84 7.95 -2.80 3.14
C TYR A 84 7.59 -2.79 4.64
N PHE A 85 8.33 -3.55 5.45
CA PHE A 85 8.15 -3.57 6.90
C PHE A 85 8.44 -2.20 7.55
N LEU A 86 9.48 -1.49 7.10
CA LEU A 86 9.79 -0.14 7.55
C LEU A 86 8.71 0.87 7.12
N ALA A 87 8.16 0.71 5.92
CA ALA A 87 7.05 1.54 5.45
C ALA A 87 5.77 1.33 6.29
N LEU A 88 5.47 0.10 6.72
CA LEU A 88 4.38 -0.17 7.67
C LEU A 88 4.60 0.54 9.02
N ASN A 89 5.83 0.52 9.55
CA ASN A 89 6.14 1.23 10.80
C ASN A 89 6.03 2.75 10.65
N TYR A 90 6.49 3.29 9.52
CA TYR A 90 6.34 4.71 9.19
C TYR A 90 4.87 5.13 9.11
N LEU A 91 4.04 4.34 8.44
CA LEU A 91 2.60 4.61 8.34
C LEU A 91 1.89 4.49 9.70
N GLU A 92 2.26 3.53 10.55
CA GLU A 92 1.73 3.44 11.93
C GLU A 92 2.01 4.71 12.75
N GLU A 93 3.21 5.31 12.59
CA GLU A 93 3.52 6.60 13.20
C GLU A 93 2.62 7.73 12.64
N LYS A 94 2.36 7.73 11.34
CA LYS A 94 1.45 8.70 10.69
C LYS A 94 0.00 8.53 11.16
N VAL A 95 -0.47 7.30 11.33
CA VAL A 95 -1.79 7.00 11.90
C VAL A 95 -1.90 7.57 13.32
N SER A 96 -0.89 7.37 14.16
CA SER A 96 -0.90 7.90 15.54
C SER A 96 -1.01 9.43 15.61
N LYS A 97 -0.51 10.12 14.57
CA LYS A 97 -0.59 11.58 14.41
C LYS A 97 -1.85 12.02 13.66
N LYS A 98 -2.70 11.10 13.23
CA LYS A 98 -3.88 11.35 12.38
C LYS A 98 -3.55 12.19 11.13
N GLU A 99 -2.38 11.96 10.53
CA GLU A 99 -1.92 12.72 9.36
C GLU A 99 -2.81 12.39 8.16
N LYS A 100 -3.29 13.41 7.45
CA LYS A 100 -4.12 13.24 6.25
C LYS A 100 -3.28 12.74 5.07
N LEU A 101 -3.92 12.04 4.12
CA LEU A 101 -3.25 11.67 2.87
C LEU A 101 -2.78 12.94 2.14
N SER A 102 -1.57 12.88 1.60
CA SER A 102 -0.97 13.97 0.83
C SER A 102 -0.07 13.42 -0.27
N MET A 103 0.18 14.22 -1.30
CA MET A 103 1.17 13.90 -2.33
C MET A 103 2.52 13.53 -1.71
N LYS A 104 2.94 14.31 -0.72
CA LYS A 104 4.20 14.05 0.01
C LYS A 104 4.20 12.66 0.66
N LEU A 105 3.11 12.28 1.34
CA LEU A 105 3.02 10.95 1.97
C LEU A 105 3.08 9.82 0.95
N ILE A 106 2.41 9.97 -0.21
CA ILE A 106 2.46 8.99 -1.30
C ILE A 106 3.90 8.80 -1.78
N LEU A 107 4.62 9.90 -2.03
CA LEU A 107 6.01 9.87 -2.48
C LEU A 107 6.98 9.33 -1.41
N ASP A 108 6.78 9.69 -0.14
CA ASP A 108 7.60 9.19 0.97
C ASP A 108 7.45 7.67 1.13
N VAL A 109 6.23 7.13 0.99
CA VAL A 109 5.97 5.68 1.06
C VAL A 109 6.65 4.96 -0.10
N GLN A 110 6.50 5.43 -1.34
CA GLN A 110 7.17 4.83 -2.49
C GLN A 110 8.69 4.87 -2.34
N LYS A 111 9.24 6.00 -1.89
CA LYS A 111 10.68 6.13 -1.61
C LYS A 111 11.16 5.12 -0.57
N LEU A 112 10.39 4.84 0.46
CA LEU A 112 10.71 3.80 1.45
C LEU A 112 10.68 2.42 0.82
N VAL A 113 9.67 2.11 0.03
CA VAL A 113 9.51 0.81 -0.65
C VAL A 113 10.70 0.52 -1.56
N GLU A 114 11.20 1.52 -2.31
CA GLU A 114 12.29 1.36 -3.29
C GLU A 114 13.69 1.63 -2.74
N LYS A 115 13.83 2.07 -1.51
CA LYS A 115 15.12 2.47 -0.91
C LYS A 115 16.17 1.36 -0.99
N GLY A 116 17.23 1.58 -1.77
CA GLY A 116 18.33 0.63 -1.91
C GLY A 116 18.00 -0.61 -2.74
N ALA A 117 16.74 -0.84 -3.12
CA ALA A 117 16.35 -1.90 -4.04
C ALA A 117 16.51 -1.43 -5.50
N SER A 118 16.11 -0.17 -5.79
CA SER A 118 16.33 0.47 -7.09
C SER A 118 16.45 2.00 -6.92
N LYS A 119 17.64 2.56 -7.07
CA LYS A 119 17.87 4.01 -6.92
C LYS A 119 17.23 4.84 -8.03
N GLU A 120 17.17 4.29 -9.24
CA GLU A 120 16.70 5.00 -10.45
C GLU A 120 15.18 5.07 -10.54
N LYS A 121 14.47 4.31 -9.70
CA LYS A 121 13.02 4.16 -9.74
C LYS A 121 12.28 4.88 -8.60
N ILE A 122 12.93 5.83 -7.97
CA ILE A 122 12.33 6.64 -6.89
C ILE A 122 11.66 7.89 -7.49
N GLY A 123 10.42 8.15 -7.09
CA GLY A 123 9.62 9.29 -7.51
C GLY A 123 8.70 9.00 -8.68
N LEU A 124 8.00 10.03 -9.16
CA LEU A 124 7.09 9.89 -10.28
C LEU A 124 7.86 9.51 -11.55
N ARG A 125 7.27 8.61 -12.34
CA ARG A 125 7.84 8.27 -13.65
C ARG A 125 7.86 9.49 -14.58
N GLY A 126 8.86 9.56 -15.40
CA GLY A 126 9.04 10.61 -16.39
C GLY A 126 8.59 10.19 -17.80
N PRO A 127 8.94 11.01 -18.81
CA PRO A 127 8.68 10.70 -20.21
C PRO A 127 9.44 9.45 -20.64
N MET A 128 8.81 8.65 -21.50
CA MET A 128 9.48 7.54 -22.17
C MET A 128 10.27 8.03 -23.39
N PRO A 129 11.33 7.31 -23.81
CA PRO A 129 12.01 7.59 -25.06
C PRO A 129 11.04 7.61 -26.25
N PRO A 130 11.31 8.39 -27.31
CA PRO A 130 10.49 8.41 -28.51
C PRO A 130 10.23 7.00 -29.07
N GLY A 131 8.97 6.69 -29.31
CA GLY A 131 8.54 5.37 -29.83
C GLY A 131 8.42 4.27 -28.77
N VAL A 132 8.70 4.55 -27.51
CA VAL A 132 8.53 3.59 -26.40
C VAL A 132 7.27 3.94 -25.63
N LEU A 133 6.37 2.96 -25.49
CA LEU A 133 5.15 3.08 -24.71
C LEU A 133 5.40 2.57 -23.29
N PHE A 134 5.02 3.36 -22.30
CA PHE A 134 4.95 2.84 -20.94
C PHE A 134 3.69 1.99 -20.78
N ALA A 135 3.85 0.72 -20.44
CA ALA A 135 2.75 -0.21 -20.26
C ALA A 135 3.02 -1.18 -19.10
N VAL A 136 1.96 -1.67 -18.50
CA VAL A 136 2.00 -2.84 -17.61
C VAL A 136 1.87 -4.08 -18.48
N TYR A 137 2.82 -4.99 -18.34
CA TYR A 137 2.89 -6.19 -19.17
C TYR A 137 2.40 -7.42 -18.38
N ASP A 138 1.62 -8.25 -19.05
CA ASP A 138 1.32 -9.58 -18.54
C ASP A 138 2.60 -10.42 -18.48
N SER A 139 2.91 -10.94 -17.29
CA SER A 139 4.16 -11.67 -17.04
C SER A 139 4.25 -13.03 -17.75
N LYS A 140 3.11 -13.58 -18.23
CA LYS A 140 3.04 -14.87 -18.92
C LYS A 140 3.14 -14.73 -20.43
N THR A 141 2.49 -13.71 -20.97
CA THR A 141 2.39 -13.50 -22.43
C THR A 141 3.39 -12.50 -22.96
N GLY A 142 3.93 -11.61 -22.09
CA GLY A 142 4.79 -10.50 -22.49
C GLY A 142 4.06 -9.40 -23.27
N ASN A 143 2.74 -9.48 -23.39
CA ASN A 143 1.93 -8.46 -24.06
C ASN A 143 1.55 -7.33 -23.08
N PRO A 144 1.34 -6.10 -23.59
CA PRO A 144 0.81 -5.02 -22.75
C PRO A 144 -0.62 -5.36 -22.33
N ASP A 145 -0.84 -5.44 -21.02
CA ASP A 145 -2.13 -5.72 -20.39
C ASP A 145 -2.87 -4.41 -20.09
N TYR A 146 -2.13 -3.37 -19.73
CA TYR A 146 -2.70 -2.07 -19.39
C TYR A 146 -1.74 -0.93 -19.79
N ILE A 147 -2.31 0.13 -20.37
CA ILE A 147 -1.60 1.37 -20.71
C ILE A 147 -2.02 2.46 -19.71
N PRO A 148 -1.16 2.85 -18.76
CA PRO A 148 -1.45 3.92 -17.81
C PRO A 148 -1.54 5.30 -18.49
N PRO A 149 -2.12 6.31 -17.80
CA PRO A 149 -2.14 7.70 -18.28
C PRO A 149 -0.75 8.23 -18.62
N GLU A 150 -0.69 9.29 -19.39
CA GLU A 150 0.56 9.96 -19.72
C GLU A 150 1.23 10.52 -18.45
N TYR A 151 2.57 10.58 -18.45
CA TYR A 151 3.34 11.04 -17.28
C TYR A 151 2.99 12.47 -16.84
N CYS A 152 2.62 13.34 -17.77
CA CYS A 152 2.23 14.73 -17.51
C CYS A 152 0.90 14.84 -16.75
N ASP A 153 0.02 13.84 -16.84
CA ASP A 153 -1.28 13.82 -16.16
C ASP A 153 -1.18 13.32 -14.72
N ILE A 154 -0.10 12.61 -14.37
CA ILE A 154 0.07 11.96 -13.07
C ILE A 154 -0.12 12.94 -11.89
N PRO A 155 0.52 14.13 -11.86
CA PRO A 155 0.36 15.04 -10.73
C PRO A 155 -1.08 15.49 -10.52
N GLY A 156 -1.81 15.75 -11.62
CA GLY A 156 -3.23 16.11 -11.59
C GLY A 156 -4.10 15.01 -11.03
N LEU A 157 -3.93 13.78 -11.52
CA LEU A 157 -4.68 12.60 -11.08
C LEU A 157 -4.41 12.24 -9.61
N LEU A 158 -3.17 12.33 -9.15
CA LEU A 158 -2.83 12.11 -7.75
C LEU A 158 -3.39 13.20 -6.83
N ASN A 159 -3.39 14.47 -7.27
CA ASN A 159 -4.03 15.55 -6.52
C ASN A 159 -5.55 15.33 -6.41
N GLU A 160 -6.22 14.90 -7.48
CA GLU A 160 -7.64 14.54 -7.45
C GLU A 160 -7.92 13.39 -6.47
N LEU A 161 -7.05 12.37 -6.42
CA LEU A 161 -7.16 11.30 -5.44
C LEU A 161 -6.99 11.80 -4.00
N VAL A 162 -6.00 12.64 -3.75
CA VAL A 162 -5.74 13.23 -2.41
C VAL A 162 -6.92 14.09 -1.96
N GLU A 163 -7.47 14.91 -2.85
CA GLU A 163 -8.65 15.73 -2.58
C GLU A 163 -9.87 14.85 -2.25
N TYR A 164 -10.16 13.84 -3.09
CA TYR A 164 -11.23 12.89 -2.83
C TYR A 164 -11.12 12.26 -1.44
N VAL A 165 -9.97 11.68 -1.10
CA VAL A 165 -9.76 11.00 0.19
C VAL A 165 -9.97 11.93 1.39
N ASN A 166 -9.60 13.21 1.25
CA ASN A 166 -9.66 14.16 2.36
C ASN A 166 -11.00 14.89 2.50
N THR A 167 -11.90 14.77 1.51
CA THR A 167 -13.17 15.53 1.47
C THR A 167 -14.41 14.66 1.33
N THR A 168 -14.28 13.38 0.97
CA THR A 168 -15.41 12.49 0.77
C THR A 168 -16.03 12.04 2.11
N ASP A 169 -17.35 11.84 2.11
CA ASP A 169 -18.12 11.19 3.17
C ASP A 169 -18.33 9.68 2.90
N ASP A 170 -17.67 9.13 1.88
CA ASP A 170 -17.77 7.71 1.57
C ASP A 170 -17.23 6.85 2.72
N HIS A 171 -17.79 5.64 2.83
CA HIS A 171 -17.39 4.69 3.87
C HIS A 171 -15.88 4.35 3.76
N PRO A 172 -15.11 4.30 4.88
CA PRO A 172 -13.64 4.11 4.84
C PRO A 172 -13.15 2.91 4.05
N LEU A 173 -13.88 1.80 4.03
CA LEU A 173 -13.55 0.63 3.22
C LEU A 173 -13.64 0.94 1.71
N ILE A 174 -14.60 1.77 1.31
CA ILE A 174 -14.73 2.24 -0.07
C ILE A 174 -13.55 3.17 -0.41
N VAL A 175 -13.24 4.13 0.47
CA VAL A 175 -12.11 5.04 0.28
C VAL A 175 -10.79 4.26 0.14
N ALA A 176 -10.56 3.25 0.97
CA ALA A 176 -9.39 2.38 0.90
C ALA A 176 -9.32 1.61 -0.44
N ALA A 177 -10.45 1.10 -0.93
CA ALA A 177 -10.55 0.42 -2.22
C ALA A 177 -10.28 1.39 -3.38
N VAL A 178 -10.80 2.62 -3.32
CA VAL A 178 -10.55 3.67 -4.32
C VAL A 178 -9.07 4.05 -4.33
N VAL A 179 -8.44 4.22 -3.18
CA VAL A 179 -6.99 4.52 -3.09
C VAL A 179 -6.18 3.43 -3.77
N HIS A 180 -6.48 2.16 -3.48
CA HIS A 180 -5.80 1.03 -4.12
C HIS A 180 -5.99 1.08 -5.65
N TYR A 181 -7.23 1.13 -6.10
CA TYR A 181 -7.59 1.10 -7.51
C TYR A 181 -6.96 2.26 -8.28
N GLN A 182 -7.10 3.49 -7.78
CA GLN A 182 -6.57 4.68 -8.45
C GLN A 182 -5.04 4.65 -8.53
N LEU A 183 -4.34 4.28 -7.47
CA LEU A 183 -2.87 4.20 -7.52
C LEU A 183 -2.38 3.14 -8.50
N VAL A 184 -3.03 1.99 -8.57
CA VAL A 184 -2.67 0.95 -9.55
C VAL A 184 -3.01 1.39 -10.97
N THR A 185 -4.14 2.10 -11.17
CA THR A 185 -4.58 2.60 -12.49
C THR A 185 -3.73 3.78 -12.96
N ILE A 186 -3.46 4.77 -12.12
CA ILE A 186 -2.58 5.90 -12.47
C ILE A 186 -1.16 5.41 -12.76
N HIS A 187 -0.73 4.39 -12.02
CA HIS A 187 0.59 3.78 -12.13
C HIS A 187 1.71 4.84 -12.12
N PRO A 188 1.78 5.65 -11.05
CA PRO A 188 2.57 6.88 -11.05
C PRO A 188 4.08 6.67 -11.02
N PHE A 189 4.56 5.47 -10.74
CA PHE A 189 5.97 5.16 -10.53
C PHE A 189 6.47 4.15 -11.58
N GLU A 190 7.78 4.08 -11.77
CA GLU A 190 8.38 3.02 -12.59
C GLU A 190 8.35 1.66 -11.88
N ASP A 191 8.45 1.64 -10.54
CA ASP A 191 8.35 0.44 -9.72
C ASP A 191 7.70 0.75 -8.36
N GLY A 192 7.23 -0.29 -7.67
CA GLY A 192 6.62 -0.17 -6.34
C GLY A 192 5.15 0.27 -6.32
N ASN A 193 4.48 0.38 -7.46
CA ASN A 193 3.07 0.81 -7.55
C ASN A 193 2.15 -0.08 -6.70
N GLY A 194 2.20 -1.39 -6.89
CA GLY A 194 1.36 -2.34 -6.16
C GLY A 194 1.65 -2.34 -4.66
N ARG A 195 2.93 -2.33 -4.26
CA ARG A 195 3.34 -2.27 -2.85
C ARG A 195 2.88 -0.97 -2.18
N THR A 196 3.07 0.17 -2.86
CA THR A 196 2.62 1.49 -2.38
C THR A 196 1.09 1.56 -2.26
N ALA A 197 0.35 1.06 -3.25
CA ALA A 197 -1.11 1.03 -3.23
C ALA A 197 -1.65 0.21 -2.05
N ARG A 198 -1.09 -0.98 -1.79
CA ARG A 198 -1.49 -1.82 -0.65
C ARG A 198 -1.19 -1.16 0.70
N LEU A 199 -0.03 -0.52 0.83
CA LEU A 199 0.35 0.22 2.04
C LEU A 199 -0.59 1.39 2.32
N LEU A 200 -0.89 2.21 1.30
CA LEU A 200 -1.75 3.38 1.48
C LEU A 200 -3.23 3.01 1.66
N SER A 201 -3.71 1.95 1.01
CA SER A 201 -5.04 1.39 1.28
C SER A 201 -5.17 0.93 2.74
N GLY A 202 -4.17 0.19 3.25
CA GLY A 202 -4.09 -0.19 4.67
C GLY A 202 -4.02 1.02 5.60
N TYR A 203 -3.27 2.05 5.23
CA TYR A 203 -3.19 3.30 5.98
C TYR A 203 -4.56 3.98 6.15
N ILE A 204 -5.36 4.07 5.08
CA ILE A 204 -6.72 4.62 5.16
C ILE A 204 -7.59 3.80 6.11
N MET A 205 -7.48 2.48 6.06
CA MET A 205 -8.21 1.59 6.98
C MET A 205 -7.77 1.83 8.43
N ASP A 206 -6.46 1.90 8.71
CA ASP A 206 -5.92 2.10 10.06
C ASP A 206 -6.30 3.46 10.64
N LEU A 207 -6.31 4.54 9.82
CA LEU A 207 -6.78 5.88 10.22
C LEU A 207 -8.23 5.87 10.70
N ASN A 208 -9.04 4.96 10.17
CA ASN A 208 -10.47 4.83 10.47
C ASN A 208 -10.77 3.68 11.46
N GLY A 209 -9.74 3.18 12.15
CA GLY A 209 -9.88 2.22 13.24
C GLY A 209 -10.16 0.79 12.79
N TYR A 210 -9.75 0.39 11.59
CA TYR A 210 -9.79 -1.01 11.12
C TYR A 210 -8.51 -1.78 11.46
N GLY A 211 -7.50 -1.10 11.97
CA GLY A 211 -6.28 -1.73 12.47
C GLY A 211 -6.39 -2.16 13.93
N PHE A 212 -5.30 -2.77 14.41
CA PHE A 212 -5.17 -3.14 15.83
C PHE A 212 -4.92 -1.93 16.76
N ASN A 213 -5.20 -0.70 16.30
CA ASN A 213 -4.96 0.55 17.03
C ASN A 213 -6.24 1.14 17.65
N GLY A 214 -7.33 0.37 17.67
CA GLY A 214 -8.59 0.76 18.30
C GLY A 214 -8.49 0.97 19.80
#